data_68e62f270db4518b75a6780d52d3756f
#
_entry.id   68e62f270db4518b75a6780d52d3756f
#
_cell.length_a   1.000
_cell.length_b   1.000
_cell.length_c   1.000
_cell.angle_alpha   90.00
_cell.angle_beta   90.00
_cell.angle_gamma   90.00
#
_symmetry.space_group_name_H-M   'P 1'
#
loop_
_entity.id
_entity.type
_entity.pdbx_description
1 polymer ?
#
loop_
_entity_poly.entity_id
_entity_poly.type
_entity_poly.pdbx_seq_one_letter_code
_entity_poly.pdbx_strand_id
1 'polypeptide(L)'
;MTEIFHDSSISSNDVKILGLINNNRVEKYIDKKYVLPHENLMKYKVIIPKSNGSGSIGEVLSTPVIGLPVIGHTQSFISIGAYDSEYEANATLKYVKTKFARCMLGTLKVTQDNNPPTWANVPSQDFTSNSDIDWSKSISEIDKQLYEKYGLSEEEIAFIEEKIKPME
;
A
#
# COMPACT_ATOMS: atom_id res chain seq x y z
N MET A 1 -16.50 12.60 26.46
CA MET A 1 -15.36 11.86 25.89
C MET A 1 -14.26 12.88 25.70
N THR A 2 -13.16 12.75 26.39
CA THR A 2 -12.04 13.70 26.24
C THR A 2 -11.54 13.59 24.82
N GLU A 3 -11.54 14.68 24.06
CA GLU A 3 -11.01 14.69 22.72
C GLU A 3 -9.49 14.48 22.79
N ILE A 4 -9.05 13.26 22.47
CA ILE A 4 -7.63 12.90 22.40
C ILE A 4 -7.03 13.21 21.02
N PHE A 5 -7.87 13.50 20.03
CA PHE A 5 -7.47 13.87 18.68
C PHE A 5 -7.58 15.38 18.46
N HIS A 6 -6.58 15.97 17.85
CA HIS A 6 -6.50 17.40 17.55
C HIS A 6 -6.35 17.63 16.03
N ASP A 7 -6.82 18.78 15.56
CA ASP A 7 -6.68 19.17 14.15
C ASP A 7 -5.26 19.63 13.80
N SER A 8 -4.49 20.02 14.79
CA SER A 8 -3.10 20.44 14.66
C SER A 8 -2.26 19.86 15.79
N SER A 9 -0.95 19.73 15.57
CA SER A 9 -0.03 19.34 16.64
C SER A 9 0.02 20.39 17.72
N ILE A 10 -0.13 19.96 18.97
CA ILE A 10 -0.08 20.80 20.17
C ILE A 10 1.13 20.46 21.06
N SER A 11 1.89 19.40 20.72
CA SER A 11 3.03 18.90 21.46
C SER A 11 4.06 18.29 20.52
N SER A 12 5.33 18.37 20.89
CA SER A 12 6.42 17.65 20.19
C SER A 12 6.29 16.12 20.28
N ASN A 13 5.45 15.60 21.15
CA ASN A 13 5.16 14.18 21.28
C ASN A 13 4.00 13.71 20.38
N ASP A 14 3.38 14.62 19.65
CA ASP A 14 2.25 14.26 18.81
C ASP A 14 2.72 13.52 17.57
N VAL A 15 1.94 12.53 17.19
CA VAL A 15 2.03 11.79 15.94
C VAL A 15 0.78 12.06 15.10
N LYS A 16 0.96 12.10 13.79
CA LYS A 16 -0.14 12.26 12.86
C LYS A 16 -0.78 10.88 12.61
N ILE A 17 -2.10 10.81 12.62
CA ILE A 17 -2.87 9.59 12.38
C ILE A 17 -3.81 9.80 11.20
N LEU A 18 -3.67 8.96 10.19
CA LEU A 18 -4.62 8.86 9.08
C LEU A 18 -5.83 8.01 9.53
N GLY A 19 -7.01 8.55 9.40
CA GLY A 19 -8.26 7.87 9.75
C GLY A 19 -9.37 8.14 8.75
N LEU A 20 -10.57 7.66 9.06
CA LEU A 20 -11.80 7.93 8.29
C LEU A 20 -12.83 8.59 9.22
N ILE A 21 -13.44 9.69 8.75
CA ILE A 21 -14.65 10.28 9.32
C ILE A 21 -15.68 10.40 8.21
N ASN A 22 -16.84 9.79 8.36
CA ASN A 22 -17.90 9.75 7.34
C ASN A 22 -17.36 9.30 5.96
N ASN A 23 -16.57 8.26 5.94
CA ASN A 23 -15.87 7.69 4.75
C ASN A 23 -14.86 8.63 4.05
N ASN A 24 -14.59 9.81 4.62
CA ASN A 24 -13.56 10.70 4.12
C ASN A 24 -12.25 10.49 4.88
N ARG A 25 -11.13 10.47 4.17
CA ARG A 25 -9.80 10.43 4.78
C ARG A 25 -9.55 11.74 5.52
N VAL A 26 -9.14 11.62 6.76
CA VAL A 26 -8.77 12.74 7.62
C VAL A 26 -7.45 12.45 8.31
N GLU A 27 -6.69 13.51 8.54
CA GLU A 27 -5.49 13.46 9.37
C GLU A 27 -5.77 14.21 10.67
N LYS A 28 -5.43 13.59 11.79
CA LYS A 28 -5.52 14.15 13.13
C LYS A 28 -4.21 13.91 13.87
N TYR A 29 -3.98 14.67 14.93
CA TYR A 29 -2.82 14.52 15.80
C TYR A 29 -3.25 13.91 17.13
N ILE A 30 -2.38 13.08 17.71
CA ILE A 30 -2.57 12.41 18.99
C ILE A 30 -1.24 12.29 19.69
N ASP A 31 -1.22 12.40 21.02
CA ASP A 31 -0.01 12.12 21.80
C ASP A 31 0.45 10.67 21.59
N LYS A 32 1.73 10.47 21.29
CA LYS A 32 2.35 9.18 21.01
C LYS A 32 2.08 8.12 22.07
N LYS A 33 1.81 8.52 23.33
CA LYS A 33 1.47 7.58 24.42
C LYS A 33 0.19 6.76 24.17
N TYR A 34 -0.69 7.24 23.29
CA TYR A 34 -1.91 6.53 22.90
C TYR A 34 -1.73 5.64 21.65
N VAL A 35 -0.55 5.63 21.05
CA VAL A 35 -0.24 4.85 19.85
C VAL A 35 0.53 3.60 20.24
N LEU A 36 0.06 2.44 19.78
CA LEU A 36 0.81 1.21 19.99
C LEU A 36 2.18 1.29 19.31
N PRO A 37 3.26 0.98 20.03
CA PRO A 37 4.59 0.94 19.45
C PRO A 37 4.63 -0.05 18.27
N HIS A 38 5.10 0.42 17.13
CA HIS A 38 5.36 -0.41 15.97
C HIS A 38 6.55 0.15 15.20
N GLU A 39 7.42 -0.75 14.71
CA GLU A 39 8.66 -0.37 14.04
C GLU A 39 8.43 0.58 12.84
N ASN A 40 7.35 0.36 12.07
CA ASN A 40 7.04 1.16 10.89
C ASN A 40 6.54 2.58 11.21
N LEU A 41 6.23 2.91 12.47
CA LEU A 41 5.82 4.28 12.82
C LEU A 41 6.91 5.31 12.45
N MET A 42 8.18 4.93 12.66
CA MET A 42 9.35 5.80 12.41
C MET A 42 9.95 5.58 11.01
N LYS A 43 9.27 4.83 10.13
CA LYS A 43 9.75 4.43 8.81
C LYS A 43 8.80 4.92 7.71
N TYR A 44 9.32 4.98 6.49
CA TYR A 44 8.48 5.12 5.30
C TYR A 44 7.71 3.82 5.04
N LYS A 45 6.49 3.93 4.54
CA LYS A 45 5.59 2.80 4.26
C LYS A 45 4.55 3.18 3.23
N VAL A 46 3.87 2.20 2.68
CA VAL A 46 2.66 2.43 1.88
C VAL A 46 1.44 2.13 2.73
N ILE A 47 0.50 3.05 2.79
CA ILE A 47 -0.76 2.92 3.53
C ILE A 47 -1.89 2.70 2.52
N ILE A 48 -2.66 1.63 2.71
CA ILE A 48 -3.83 1.30 1.89
C ILE A 48 -5.05 1.05 2.78
N PRO A 49 -6.28 1.26 2.29
CA PRO A 49 -7.47 0.86 3.02
C PRO A 49 -7.47 -0.64 3.31
N LYS A 50 -7.91 -1.01 4.51
CA LYS A 50 -8.07 -2.40 4.91
C LYS A 50 -9.11 -3.12 4.06
N SER A 51 -10.15 -2.41 3.62
CA SER A 51 -11.21 -2.95 2.77
C SER A 51 -11.31 -2.16 1.48
N ASN A 52 -11.50 -2.86 0.36
CA ASN A 52 -11.57 -2.26 -0.97
C ASN A 52 -12.40 -3.12 -1.92
N GLY A 53 -13.33 -2.48 -2.61
CA GLY A 53 -14.13 -3.10 -3.66
C GLY A 53 -15.04 -4.23 -3.18
N SER A 54 -15.34 -5.17 -4.07
CA SER A 54 -16.20 -6.35 -3.85
C SER A 54 -15.39 -7.63 -3.62
N GLY A 55 -14.09 -7.62 -3.86
CA GLY A 55 -13.22 -8.78 -3.90
C GLY A 55 -13.07 -9.40 -5.29
N SER A 56 -13.62 -8.76 -6.33
CA SER A 56 -13.47 -9.23 -7.71
C SER A 56 -12.04 -9.05 -8.19
N ILE A 57 -11.56 -10.01 -8.99
CA ILE A 57 -10.25 -9.90 -9.64
C ILE A 57 -10.20 -8.65 -10.53
N GLY A 58 -9.08 -7.95 -10.54
CA GLY A 58 -8.86 -6.79 -11.40
C GLY A 58 -9.33 -5.45 -10.84
N GLU A 59 -9.91 -5.44 -9.64
CA GLU A 59 -10.29 -4.18 -8.99
C GLU A 59 -9.07 -3.29 -8.71
N VAL A 60 -9.30 -1.98 -8.81
CA VAL A 60 -8.32 -1.00 -8.39
C VAL A 60 -8.28 -0.90 -6.87
N LEU A 61 -7.09 -0.72 -6.30
CA LEU A 61 -6.95 -0.42 -4.87
C LEU A 61 -7.40 1.03 -4.62
N SER A 62 -8.14 1.25 -3.55
CA SER A 62 -8.53 2.62 -3.16
C SER A 62 -7.30 3.41 -2.76
N THR A 63 -6.84 4.24 -3.65
CA THR A 63 -5.76 5.24 -3.51
C THR A 63 -4.71 4.91 -2.43
N PRO A 64 -3.73 4.06 -2.73
CA PRO A 64 -2.56 3.87 -1.86
C PRO A 64 -1.80 5.18 -1.68
N VAL A 65 -1.26 5.43 -0.49
CA VAL A 65 -0.49 6.65 -0.19
C VAL A 65 0.81 6.31 0.52
N ILE A 66 1.82 7.18 0.38
CA ILE A 66 3.04 7.10 1.17
C ILE A 66 2.74 7.58 2.59
N GLY A 67 3.07 6.76 3.57
CA GLY A 67 3.14 7.14 4.97
C GLY A 67 4.56 7.54 5.32
N LEU A 68 4.75 8.81 5.63
CA LEU A 68 6.03 9.34 6.09
C LEU A 68 6.35 8.85 7.51
N PRO A 69 7.61 8.96 7.98
CA PRO A 69 7.94 8.78 9.38
C PRO A 69 7.03 9.60 10.29
N VAL A 70 6.70 9.05 11.47
CA VAL A 70 5.79 9.63 12.47
C VAL A 70 4.33 9.76 12.00
N ILE A 71 3.96 9.12 10.90
CA ILE A 71 2.55 9.00 10.49
C ILE A 71 2.08 7.57 10.78
N GLY A 72 1.06 7.44 11.62
CA GLY A 72 0.33 6.20 11.86
C GLY A 72 -1.01 6.19 11.15
N HIS A 73 -1.79 5.14 11.38
CA HIS A 73 -3.15 5.05 10.84
C HIS A 73 -4.08 4.28 11.81
N THR A 74 -5.38 4.49 11.64
CA THR A 74 -6.40 3.71 12.35
C THR A 74 -6.55 2.33 11.74
N GLN A 75 -7.32 1.44 12.41
CA GLN A 75 -7.65 0.10 11.94
C GLN A 75 -8.38 0.04 10.57
N SER A 76 -8.82 1.19 10.03
CA SER A 76 -9.42 1.29 8.70
C SER A 76 -8.39 1.14 7.57
N PHE A 77 -7.11 1.16 7.92
CA PHE A 77 -6.00 1.02 6.99
C PHE A 77 -5.06 -0.10 7.42
N ILE A 78 -4.24 -0.56 6.47
CA ILE A 78 -3.07 -1.39 6.70
C ILE A 78 -1.85 -0.68 6.10
N SER A 79 -0.67 -1.00 6.60
CA SER A 79 0.59 -0.51 6.05
C SER A 79 1.44 -1.65 5.51
N ILE A 80 2.13 -1.38 4.40
CA ILE A 80 3.07 -2.29 3.74
C ILE A 80 4.46 -1.68 3.85
N GLY A 81 5.39 -2.48 4.35
CA GLY A 81 6.80 -2.13 4.50
C GLY A 81 7.12 -1.29 5.74
N ALA A 82 8.40 -1.17 5.97
CA ALA A 82 9.03 -0.34 7.00
C ALA A 82 10.42 0.06 6.46
N TYR A 83 10.45 1.09 5.59
CA TYR A 83 11.62 1.45 4.80
C TYR A 83 12.39 2.60 5.42
N ASP A 84 13.69 2.61 5.19
CA ASP A 84 14.57 3.70 5.62
C ASP A 84 14.58 4.88 4.64
N SER A 85 14.15 4.64 3.39
CA SER A 85 14.12 5.64 2.35
C SER A 85 12.73 5.82 1.74
N GLU A 86 12.46 7.04 1.29
CA GLU A 86 11.26 7.36 0.53
C GLU A 86 11.27 6.67 -0.85
N TYR A 87 12.46 6.42 -1.41
CA TYR A 87 12.63 5.72 -2.67
C TYR A 87 12.00 4.31 -2.61
N GLU A 88 12.33 3.52 -1.58
CA GLU A 88 11.78 2.17 -1.39
C GLU A 88 10.27 2.18 -1.19
N ALA A 89 9.75 3.17 -0.44
CA ALA A 89 8.31 3.32 -0.26
C ALA A 89 7.61 3.69 -1.58
N ASN A 90 8.22 4.54 -2.41
CA ASN A 90 7.71 4.88 -3.74
C ASN A 90 7.77 3.68 -4.69
N ALA A 91 8.85 2.89 -4.67
CA ALA A 91 8.95 1.64 -5.43
C ALA A 91 7.83 0.66 -5.03
N THR A 92 7.62 0.48 -3.74
CA THR A 92 6.50 -0.33 -3.20
C THR A 92 5.15 0.23 -3.62
N LEU A 93 4.95 1.55 -3.58
CA LEU A 93 3.71 2.18 -4.04
C LEU A 93 3.43 1.88 -5.51
N LYS A 94 4.45 1.97 -6.37
CA LYS A 94 4.31 1.60 -7.78
C LYS A 94 3.99 0.11 -7.92
N TYR A 95 4.69 -0.76 -7.19
CA TYR A 95 4.49 -2.20 -7.24
C TYR A 95 3.06 -2.59 -6.89
N VAL A 96 2.50 -2.11 -5.79
CA VAL A 96 1.13 -2.45 -5.39
C VAL A 96 0.06 -1.92 -6.37
N LYS A 97 0.41 -0.95 -7.21
CA LYS A 97 -0.45 -0.44 -8.28
C LYS A 97 -0.31 -1.23 -9.58
N THR A 98 0.74 -2.05 -9.77
CA THR A 98 0.92 -2.86 -10.98
C THR A 98 -0.27 -3.80 -11.20
N LYS A 99 -0.53 -4.12 -12.45
CA LYS A 99 -1.51 -5.15 -12.81
C LYS A 99 -1.08 -6.52 -12.31
N PHE A 100 0.22 -6.82 -12.39
CA PHE A 100 0.82 -8.05 -11.89
C PHE A 100 0.51 -8.26 -10.40
N ALA A 101 0.88 -7.33 -9.53
CA ALA A 101 0.67 -7.47 -8.08
C ALA A 101 -0.82 -7.57 -7.73
N ARG A 102 -1.69 -6.82 -8.41
CA ARG A 102 -3.15 -6.87 -8.18
C ARG A 102 -3.79 -8.14 -8.73
N CYS A 103 -3.24 -8.72 -9.79
CA CYS A 103 -3.65 -10.04 -10.25
C CYS A 103 -3.32 -11.10 -9.18
N MET A 104 -2.07 -11.11 -8.67
CA MET A 104 -1.66 -12.02 -7.60
C MET A 104 -2.49 -11.83 -6.33
N LEU A 105 -2.74 -10.59 -5.93
CA LEU A 105 -3.63 -10.28 -4.81
C LEU A 105 -5.03 -10.86 -5.03
N GLY A 106 -5.58 -10.73 -6.23
CA GLY A 106 -6.91 -11.20 -6.60
C GLY A 106 -7.09 -12.71 -6.50
N THR A 107 -6.01 -13.50 -6.57
CA THR A 107 -6.10 -14.98 -6.50
C THR A 107 -6.57 -15.48 -5.13
N LEU A 108 -6.27 -14.75 -4.04
CA LEU A 108 -6.70 -15.09 -2.68
C LEU A 108 -7.78 -14.16 -2.12
N LYS A 109 -8.07 -13.07 -2.82
CA LYS A 109 -9.04 -12.08 -2.37
C LYS A 109 -10.46 -12.51 -2.70
N VAL A 110 -11.13 -13.14 -1.74
CA VAL A 110 -12.54 -13.60 -1.86
C VAL A 110 -13.55 -12.63 -1.25
N THR A 111 -13.07 -11.58 -0.57
CA THR A 111 -13.89 -10.54 0.06
C THR A 111 -13.26 -9.17 -0.22
N GLN A 112 -13.89 -8.10 0.25
CA GLN A 112 -13.34 -6.74 0.15
C GLN A 112 -12.09 -6.51 1.03
N ASP A 113 -11.76 -7.43 1.96
CA ASP A 113 -10.68 -7.24 2.92
C ASP A 113 -9.29 -7.49 2.29
N ASN A 114 -8.35 -6.61 2.63
CA ASN A 114 -6.94 -6.67 2.25
C ASN A 114 -6.07 -7.16 3.42
N ASN A 115 -6.52 -8.19 4.14
CA ASN A 115 -5.80 -8.73 5.29
C ASN A 115 -4.47 -9.39 4.88
N PRO A 116 -3.47 -9.51 5.78
CA PRO A 116 -2.18 -10.12 5.45
C PRO A 116 -2.25 -11.46 4.70
N PRO A 117 -3.14 -12.42 5.04
CA PRO A 117 -3.26 -13.66 4.29
C PRO A 117 -3.64 -13.47 2.82
N THR A 118 -4.37 -12.41 2.47
CA THR A 118 -4.74 -12.10 1.09
C THR A 118 -3.51 -11.74 0.23
N TRP A 119 -2.46 -11.22 0.86
CA TRP A 119 -1.20 -10.86 0.21
C TRP A 119 -0.22 -12.02 0.07
N ALA A 120 -0.53 -13.21 0.58
CA ALA A 120 0.42 -14.32 0.63
C ALA A 120 0.94 -14.77 -0.75
N ASN A 121 0.15 -14.59 -1.81
CA ASN A 121 0.55 -14.90 -3.19
C ASN A 121 1.22 -13.72 -3.92
N VAL A 122 1.24 -12.52 -3.33
CA VAL A 122 1.92 -11.38 -3.94
C VAL A 122 3.42 -11.48 -3.63
N PRO A 123 4.28 -11.73 -4.65
CA PRO A 123 5.69 -11.96 -4.39
C PRO A 123 6.37 -10.72 -3.80
N SER A 124 7.19 -10.93 -2.78
CA SER A 124 8.04 -9.87 -2.26
C SER A 124 9.11 -9.48 -3.27
N GLN A 125 9.39 -8.19 -3.39
CA GLN A 125 10.41 -7.65 -4.30
C GLN A 125 11.55 -6.99 -3.51
N ASP A 126 12.69 -6.83 -4.16
CA ASP A 126 13.72 -5.88 -3.74
C ASP A 126 13.29 -4.48 -4.23
N PHE A 127 13.08 -3.55 -3.30
CA PHE A 127 12.71 -2.17 -3.60
C PHE A 127 13.89 -1.20 -3.52
N THR A 128 15.10 -1.70 -3.30
CA THR A 128 16.32 -0.89 -3.25
C THR A 128 16.77 -0.49 -4.67
N SER A 129 17.77 0.38 -4.74
CA SER A 129 18.40 0.75 -6.02
C SER A 129 19.17 -0.39 -6.69
N ASN A 130 19.37 -1.52 -6.01
CA ASN A 130 20.06 -2.71 -6.52
C ASN A 130 19.08 -3.75 -7.11
N SER A 131 17.79 -3.43 -7.11
CA SER A 131 16.74 -4.31 -7.65
C SER A 131 16.98 -4.66 -9.12
N ASP A 132 16.57 -5.86 -9.51
CA ASP A 132 16.47 -6.30 -10.90
C ASP A 132 15.29 -5.63 -11.66
N ILE A 133 14.43 -4.92 -10.95
CA ILE A 133 13.34 -4.10 -11.49
C ILE A 133 13.74 -2.62 -11.41
N ASP A 134 13.65 -1.91 -12.53
CA ASP A 134 13.84 -0.45 -12.56
C ASP A 134 12.58 0.28 -12.07
N TRP A 135 12.53 0.56 -10.78
CA TRP A 135 11.42 1.26 -10.13
C TRP A 135 11.28 2.74 -10.54
N SER A 136 12.22 3.30 -11.31
CA SER A 136 12.09 4.66 -11.85
C SER A 136 11.05 4.75 -12.97
N LYS A 137 10.76 3.64 -13.62
CA LYS A 137 9.86 3.53 -14.77
C LYS A 137 8.40 3.78 -14.43
N SER A 138 7.57 3.91 -15.46
CA SER A 138 6.11 3.92 -15.35
C SER A 138 5.57 2.59 -14.84
N ILE A 139 4.37 2.58 -14.27
CA ILE A 139 3.75 1.35 -13.75
C ILE A 139 3.61 0.31 -14.87
N SER A 140 3.23 0.72 -16.09
CA SER A 140 3.12 -0.18 -17.24
C SER A 140 4.46 -0.78 -17.68
N GLU A 141 5.57 -0.03 -17.58
CA GLU A 141 6.91 -0.57 -17.86
C GLU A 141 7.39 -1.50 -16.75
N ILE A 142 7.02 -1.21 -15.51
CA ILE A 142 7.28 -2.11 -14.37
C ILE A 142 6.50 -3.42 -14.53
N ASP A 143 5.24 -3.38 -14.97
CA ASP A 143 4.45 -4.58 -15.27
C ASP A 143 5.18 -5.47 -16.28
N LYS A 144 5.71 -4.91 -17.38
CA LYS A 144 6.46 -5.67 -18.38
C LYS A 144 7.72 -6.34 -17.79
N GLN A 145 8.47 -5.64 -16.96
CA GLN A 145 9.63 -6.21 -16.28
C GLN A 145 9.23 -7.37 -15.34
N LEU A 146 8.09 -7.23 -14.64
CA LEU A 146 7.57 -8.28 -13.77
C LEU A 146 7.10 -9.49 -14.59
N TYR A 147 6.43 -9.30 -15.73
CA TYR A 147 6.03 -10.39 -16.62
C TYR A 147 7.25 -11.19 -17.12
N GLU A 148 8.30 -10.49 -17.52
CA GLU A 148 9.57 -11.11 -17.96
C GLU A 148 10.24 -11.84 -16.79
N LYS A 149 10.39 -11.19 -15.63
CA LYS A 149 11.01 -11.75 -14.43
C LYS A 149 10.35 -13.06 -13.98
N TYR A 150 9.03 -13.13 -14.07
CA TYR A 150 8.26 -14.30 -13.64
C TYR A 150 7.95 -15.28 -14.81
N GLY A 151 8.43 -14.97 -16.00
CA GLY A 151 8.31 -15.86 -17.17
C GLY A 151 6.86 -16.12 -17.60
N LEU A 152 6.01 -15.09 -17.52
CA LEU A 152 4.61 -15.24 -17.91
C LEU A 152 4.49 -15.51 -19.41
N SER A 153 3.59 -16.43 -19.76
CA SER A 153 3.24 -16.70 -21.15
C SER A 153 2.44 -15.54 -21.77
N GLU A 154 2.40 -15.48 -23.10
CA GLU A 154 1.60 -14.48 -23.82
C GLU A 154 0.11 -14.54 -23.44
N GLU A 155 -0.42 -15.75 -23.18
CA GLU A 155 -1.82 -15.95 -22.75
C GLU A 155 -2.08 -15.38 -21.36
N GLU A 156 -1.15 -15.58 -20.41
CA GLU A 156 -1.24 -15.03 -19.05
C GLU A 156 -1.13 -13.51 -19.06
N ILE A 157 -0.21 -12.96 -19.87
CA ILE A 157 -0.09 -11.51 -20.03
C ILE A 157 -1.37 -10.94 -20.63
N ALA A 158 -1.91 -11.55 -21.70
CA ALA A 158 -3.15 -11.09 -22.31
C ALA A 158 -4.32 -11.11 -21.32
N PHE A 159 -4.41 -12.15 -20.48
CA PHE A 159 -5.41 -12.22 -19.41
C PHE A 159 -5.27 -11.07 -18.41
N ILE A 160 -4.06 -10.82 -17.91
CA ILE A 160 -3.80 -9.75 -16.96
C ILE A 160 -4.13 -8.39 -17.58
N GLU A 161 -3.68 -8.15 -18.82
CA GLU A 161 -3.91 -6.88 -19.52
C GLU A 161 -5.39 -6.60 -19.78
N GLU A 162 -6.20 -7.64 -20.07
CA GLU A 162 -7.63 -7.54 -20.29
C GLU A 162 -8.42 -7.36 -18.97
N LYS A 163 -8.10 -8.16 -17.95
CA LYS A 163 -8.93 -8.26 -16.74
C LYS A 163 -8.59 -7.25 -15.67
N ILE A 164 -7.33 -6.81 -15.60
CA ILE A 164 -6.87 -5.91 -14.54
C ILE A 164 -6.89 -4.46 -15.04
N LYS A 165 -7.69 -3.61 -14.40
CA LYS A 165 -7.79 -2.19 -14.76
C LYS A 165 -6.46 -1.48 -14.45
N PRO A 166 -6.01 -0.53 -15.30
CA PRO A 166 -4.81 0.25 -15.00
C PRO A 166 -5.00 1.12 -13.74
N MET A 167 -3.90 1.40 -13.06
CA MET A 167 -3.78 2.39 -11.99
C MET A 167 -2.57 3.29 -12.27
N GLU A 168 -2.74 4.59 -12.09
CA GLU A 168 -1.67 5.60 -12.17
C GLU A 168 -1.17 6.00 -10.78
#